data_76fbd770eb52685e45540f8b7d0502e4
#
_entry.id   76fbd770eb52685e45540f8b7d0502e4
#
_cell.length_a   1.000
_cell.length_b   1.000
_cell.length_c   1.000
_cell.angle_alpha   90.00
_cell.angle_beta   90.00
_cell.angle_gamma   90.00
#
_symmetry.space_group_name_H-M   'P 1'
#
loop_
_entity.id
_entity.type
_entity.pdbx_description
1 polymer ?
#
loop_
_entity_poly.entity_id
_entity_poly.type
_entity_poly.pdbx_seq_one_letter_code
_entity_poly.pdbx_strand_id
1 'polypeptide(L)'
;LAAGDKKYFVNRGKSVVVFRVGTRNLEEDGLRIIASHIDAPRVDVKQNPLYEEAGMCFLKTHYYGGLKKYQWTAIPLALHGVVVRKDGSKVELRVGEAPDDPVFYIDDLLPHLGSEQMAGKAAKLIEGEQLNIVVGGMPCTDEKVKNKIKYTVLDYLDQKYGMCEEDFLSAELCAVPAFSARDVGFDRALIGSYGHDDRVCAYPALTAVLEEESAHTVLAMLVDKEEIGSEGNTGMQCKIYEDLMEEICLAMGANFRKVRFASKCLSSDVTAAYDPNFASVYERMNAALLSCGTCMSKFTGSRGKSGSNDANAEFVGEVRRMFAAEGVVWQTAELGKVDAGGGFIERSADSAAGKGALRTGRARGAKNWRRRAKSLYKRHDSWYNILKNTGV
;
A
#
# COMPACT_ATOMS: atom_id res chain seq x y z
N LEU A 1 -31.18 2.37 2.36
CA LEU A 1 -30.17 2.75 3.36
C LEU A 1 -30.77 3.71 4.37
N ALA A 2 -30.53 3.49 5.66
CA ALA A 2 -30.98 4.31 6.76
C ALA A 2 -29.81 4.95 7.51
N ALA A 3 -30.05 6.07 8.21
CA ALA A 3 -29.04 6.71 9.04
C ALA A 3 -28.45 5.72 10.08
N GLY A 4 -27.15 5.65 10.17
CA GLY A 4 -26.41 4.71 11.01
C GLY A 4 -26.00 3.42 10.33
N ASP A 5 -26.57 3.08 9.17
CA ASP A 5 -26.16 1.88 8.40
C ASP A 5 -24.68 1.93 8.08
N LYS A 6 -23.99 0.82 8.32
CA LYS A 6 -22.60 0.59 7.93
C LYS A 6 -22.56 -0.51 6.89
N LYS A 7 -21.92 -0.26 5.78
CA LYS A 7 -21.77 -1.22 4.68
C LYS A 7 -20.34 -1.16 4.14
N TYR A 8 -19.96 -2.23 3.44
CA TYR A 8 -18.67 -2.26 2.77
C TYR A 8 -18.80 -2.93 1.40
N PHE A 9 -17.86 -2.60 0.53
CA PHE A 9 -17.68 -3.20 -0.78
C PHE A 9 -16.24 -3.62 -0.96
N VAL A 10 -15.99 -4.87 -1.36
CA VAL A 10 -14.64 -5.40 -1.63
C VAL A 10 -14.47 -5.53 -3.13
N ASN A 11 -13.47 -4.86 -3.68
CA ASN A 11 -13.13 -4.96 -5.09
C ASN A 11 -12.01 -5.98 -5.29
N ARG A 12 -12.36 -7.17 -5.81
CA ARG A 12 -11.43 -8.24 -6.20
C ARG A 12 -10.47 -8.71 -5.09
N GLY A 13 -10.81 -8.51 -3.82
CA GLY A 13 -9.93 -8.84 -2.70
C GLY A 13 -8.71 -7.92 -2.53
N LYS A 14 -8.63 -6.81 -3.29
CA LYS A 14 -7.46 -5.91 -3.33
C LYS A 14 -7.73 -4.50 -2.84
N SER A 15 -8.96 -4.06 -2.89
CA SER A 15 -9.37 -2.77 -2.33
C SER A 15 -10.72 -2.89 -1.66
N VAL A 16 -11.00 -1.97 -0.73
CA VAL A 16 -12.24 -1.97 0.02
C VAL A 16 -12.74 -0.55 0.23
N VAL A 17 -14.05 -0.36 0.07
CA VAL A 17 -14.74 0.85 0.46
C VAL A 17 -15.65 0.51 1.63
N VAL A 18 -15.54 1.27 2.71
CA VAL A 18 -16.43 1.15 3.88
C VAL A 18 -17.14 2.47 4.04
N PHE A 19 -18.46 2.44 4.25
CA PHE A 19 -19.21 3.66 4.45
C PHE A 19 -20.22 3.55 5.59
N ARG A 20 -20.55 4.71 6.15
CA ARG A 20 -21.60 4.87 7.14
C ARG A 20 -22.55 5.97 6.69
N VAL A 21 -23.85 5.70 6.76
CA VAL A 21 -24.89 6.65 6.39
C VAL A 21 -25.10 7.65 7.53
N GLY A 22 -25.06 8.94 7.20
CA GLY A 22 -25.35 10.03 8.12
C GLY A 22 -26.80 10.44 8.13
N THR A 23 -27.13 11.48 8.92
CA THR A 23 -28.47 12.06 9.06
C THR A 23 -28.71 13.29 8.20
N ARG A 24 -27.63 13.91 7.68
CA ARG A 24 -27.69 15.13 6.88
C ARG A 24 -28.15 14.89 5.46
N ASN A 25 -28.69 15.93 4.83
CA ASN A 25 -29.10 15.89 3.44
C ASN A 25 -27.87 15.66 2.53
N LEU A 26 -27.90 14.55 1.79
CA LEU A 26 -26.77 14.14 0.97
C LEU A 26 -26.53 15.08 -0.22
N GLU A 27 -27.57 15.68 -0.81
CA GLU A 27 -27.42 16.63 -1.94
C GLU A 27 -26.80 17.96 -1.53
N GLU A 28 -27.03 18.41 -0.29
CA GLU A 28 -26.51 19.68 0.23
C GLU A 28 -25.13 19.52 0.82
N ASP A 29 -24.91 18.48 1.60
CA ASP A 29 -23.68 18.26 2.34
C ASP A 29 -22.63 17.40 1.60
N GLY A 30 -23.09 16.56 0.67
CA GLY A 30 -22.23 15.61 -0.04
C GLY A 30 -21.66 14.52 0.88
N LEU A 31 -20.80 13.69 0.30
CA LEU A 31 -20.04 12.66 0.99
C LEU A 31 -18.78 13.26 1.64
N ARG A 32 -18.39 12.73 2.78
CA ARG A 32 -17.08 12.97 3.39
C ARG A 32 -16.21 11.74 3.17
N ILE A 33 -15.19 11.87 2.35
CA ILE A 33 -14.38 10.76 1.87
C ILE A 33 -12.99 10.87 2.48
N ILE A 34 -12.44 9.75 2.94
CA ILE A 34 -11.03 9.59 3.28
C ILE A 34 -10.50 8.49 2.37
N ALA A 35 -9.52 8.82 1.53
CA ALA A 35 -8.87 7.86 0.64
C ALA A 35 -7.44 7.58 1.10
N SER A 36 -7.04 6.32 1.13
CA SER A 36 -5.68 5.85 1.46
C SER A 36 -5.37 4.63 0.61
N HIS A 37 -4.09 4.35 0.37
CA HIS A 37 -3.74 3.12 -0.32
C HIS A 37 -3.34 1.99 0.63
N ILE A 38 -3.37 0.77 0.13
CA ILE A 38 -3.04 -0.43 0.91
C ILE A 38 -2.03 -1.34 0.21
N ASP A 39 -1.65 -1.02 -1.02
CA ASP A 39 -0.50 -1.64 -1.69
C ASP A 39 0.82 -1.04 -1.17
N ALA A 40 1.91 -1.69 -1.50
CA ALA A 40 3.26 -1.26 -1.14
C ALA A 40 4.24 -1.73 -2.22
N PRO A 41 5.40 -1.08 -2.39
CA PRO A 41 6.43 -1.52 -3.33
C PRO A 41 6.84 -2.98 -3.05
N ARG A 42 6.97 -3.78 -4.10
CA ARG A 42 7.24 -5.21 -4.01
C ARG A 42 7.91 -5.75 -5.27
N VAL A 43 8.18 -7.04 -5.29
CA VAL A 43 8.71 -7.73 -6.47
C VAL A 43 7.70 -8.80 -6.90
N ASP A 44 7.04 -8.58 -8.04
CA ASP A 44 6.03 -9.50 -8.58
C ASP A 44 6.71 -10.64 -9.37
N VAL A 45 6.18 -11.85 -9.24
CA VAL A 45 6.64 -13.03 -10.00
C VAL A 45 6.09 -12.96 -11.42
N LYS A 46 6.96 -13.19 -12.44
CA LYS A 46 6.55 -13.22 -13.85
C LYS A 46 5.70 -14.45 -14.17
N GLN A 47 5.02 -14.45 -15.32
CA GLN A 47 4.14 -15.55 -15.76
C GLN A 47 4.89 -16.84 -16.13
N ASN A 48 6.11 -16.73 -16.63
CA ASN A 48 7.00 -17.88 -16.88
C ASN A 48 8.25 -17.71 -16.01
N PRO A 49 8.16 -17.98 -14.70
CA PRO A 49 9.19 -17.52 -13.78
C PRO A 49 10.27 -18.55 -13.51
N LEU A 50 9.92 -19.84 -13.51
CA LEU A 50 10.72 -20.89 -12.90
C LEU A 50 11.82 -21.42 -13.85
N TYR A 51 13.07 -21.28 -13.43
CA TYR A 51 14.23 -21.84 -14.16
C TYR A 51 15.28 -22.38 -13.21
N GLU A 52 16.09 -23.31 -13.72
CA GLU A 52 17.24 -23.89 -13.02
C GLU A 52 18.51 -23.54 -13.77
N GLU A 53 19.53 -23.07 -13.07
CA GLU A 53 20.84 -22.80 -13.60
C GLU A 53 21.92 -22.91 -12.50
N ALA A 54 23.10 -23.46 -12.88
CA ALA A 54 24.27 -23.52 -11.99
C ALA A 54 24.01 -24.16 -10.61
N GLY A 55 23.10 -25.13 -10.53
CA GLY A 55 22.79 -25.80 -9.26
C GLY A 55 21.81 -25.06 -8.36
N MET A 56 21.09 -24.08 -8.89
CA MET A 56 20.06 -23.34 -8.16
C MET A 56 18.78 -23.20 -9.00
N CYS A 57 17.66 -23.09 -8.33
CA CYS A 57 16.36 -22.80 -8.94
C CYS A 57 15.89 -21.41 -8.56
N PHE A 58 15.39 -20.66 -9.52
CA PHE A 58 15.01 -19.26 -9.39
C PHE A 58 13.60 -18.99 -9.89
N LEU A 59 12.99 -17.89 -9.36
CA LEU A 59 11.83 -17.24 -9.94
C LEU A 59 12.23 -15.92 -10.58
N LYS A 60 11.92 -15.74 -11.86
CA LYS A 60 12.01 -14.44 -12.55
C LYS A 60 10.96 -13.49 -12.05
N THR A 61 11.34 -12.22 -11.90
CA THR A 61 10.47 -11.21 -11.29
C THR A 61 10.42 -9.91 -12.08
N HIS A 62 9.48 -9.07 -11.69
CA HIS A 62 9.37 -7.67 -12.11
C HIS A 62 9.09 -6.81 -10.86
N TYR A 63 9.86 -5.76 -10.64
CA TYR A 63 9.58 -4.88 -9.51
C TYR A 63 8.31 -4.04 -9.73
N TYR A 64 7.64 -3.71 -8.64
CA TYR A 64 6.40 -2.97 -8.57
C TYR A 64 6.61 -1.73 -7.69
N GLY A 65 6.29 -0.53 -8.23
CA GLY A 65 6.49 0.74 -7.54
C GLY A 65 7.93 1.25 -7.55
N GLY A 66 8.19 2.25 -6.73
CA GLY A 66 9.47 2.92 -6.63
C GLY A 66 10.47 2.18 -5.75
N LEU A 67 11.33 1.32 -6.32
CA LEU A 67 12.35 0.58 -5.57
C LEU A 67 13.74 1.18 -5.73
N LYS A 68 14.46 1.31 -4.60
CA LYS A 68 15.93 1.26 -4.61
C LYS A 68 16.35 -0.21 -4.64
N LYS A 69 16.53 -0.78 -5.83
CA LYS A 69 16.69 -2.21 -6.07
C LYS A 69 17.76 -2.87 -5.20
N TYR A 70 18.88 -2.18 -4.94
CA TYR A 70 19.96 -2.66 -4.09
C TYR A 70 19.57 -2.89 -2.61
N GLN A 71 18.43 -2.34 -2.15
CA GLN A 71 17.93 -2.58 -0.80
C GLN A 71 17.12 -3.88 -0.69
N TRP A 72 16.84 -4.52 -1.82
CA TRP A 72 16.05 -5.75 -1.90
C TRP A 72 16.90 -7.00 -2.04
N THR A 73 18.20 -6.84 -2.30
CA THR A 73 19.17 -7.93 -2.30
C THR A 73 19.60 -8.28 -0.89
N ALA A 74 19.97 -9.54 -0.67
CA ALA A 74 20.52 -10.05 0.60
C ALA A 74 19.63 -9.84 1.84
N ILE A 75 18.32 -9.67 1.66
CA ILE A 75 17.35 -9.62 2.75
C ILE A 75 16.37 -10.79 2.65
N PRO A 76 15.86 -11.31 3.79
CA PRO A 76 14.85 -12.36 3.75
C PRO A 76 13.55 -11.85 3.17
N LEU A 77 13.00 -12.61 2.23
CA LEU A 77 11.74 -12.34 1.54
C LEU A 77 10.72 -13.43 1.85
N ALA A 78 9.46 -13.05 1.90
CA ALA A 78 8.29 -13.91 1.95
C ALA A 78 7.55 -13.87 0.62
N LEU A 79 6.92 -14.97 0.22
CA LEU A 79 6.06 -15.06 -0.97
C LEU A 79 4.59 -15.01 -0.56
N HIS A 80 3.85 -14.14 -1.21
CA HIS A 80 2.42 -13.96 -1.01
C HIS A 80 1.68 -13.91 -2.33
N GLY A 81 0.42 -14.32 -2.30
CA GLY A 81 -0.50 -14.07 -3.40
C GLY A 81 -1.49 -15.20 -3.65
N VAL A 82 -2.09 -15.17 -4.81
CA VAL A 82 -3.11 -16.12 -5.24
C VAL A 82 -2.74 -16.75 -6.58
N VAL A 83 -3.03 -18.02 -6.71
CA VAL A 83 -2.91 -18.77 -7.96
C VAL A 83 -4.29 -19.30 -8.33
N VAL A 84 -4.72 -19.06 -9.55
CA VAL A 84 -5.93 -19.68 -10.11
C VAL A 84 -5.49 -20.86 -10.95
N ARG A 85 -5.75 -22.09 -10.47
CA ARG A 85 -5.37 -23.30 -11.15
C ARG A 85 -6.19 -23.53 -12.44
N LYS A 86 -5.75 -24.44 -13.29
CA LYS A 86 -6.41 -24.76 -14.55
C LYS A 86 -7.87 -25.20 -14.41
N ASP A 87 -8.24 -25.81 -13.28
CA ASP A 87 -9.62 -26.20 -12.96
C ASP A 87 -10.49 -25.03 -12.44
N GLY A 88 -9.93 -23.81 -12.35
CA GLY A 88 -10.58 -22.61 -11.82
C GLY A 88 -10.54 -22.49 -10.30
N SER A 89 -10.02 -23.45 -9.59
CA SER A 89 -9.85 -23.37 -8.13
C SER A 89 -8.74 -22.39 -7.76
N LYS A 90 -8.88 -21.78 -6.58
CA LYS A 90 -7.93 -20.76 -6.08
C LYS A 90 -7.11 -21.31 -4.93
N VAL A 91 -5.83 -21.02 -4.96
CA VAL A 91 -4.87 -21.33 -3.89
C VAL A 91 -4.22 -20.03 -3.43
N GLU A 92 -4.20 -19.79 -2.12
CA GLU A 92 -3.43 -18.70 -1.52
C GLU A 92 -2.07 -19.23 -1.08
N LEU A 93 -1.00 -18.55 -1.49
CA LEU A 93 0.34 -18.77 -0.99
C LEU A 93 0.67 -17.72 0.06
N ARG A 94 1.17 -18.18 1.20
CA ARG A 94 1.77 -17.35 2.25
C ARG A 94 2.93 -18.15 2.84
N VAL A 95 4.16 -17.77 2.50
CA VAL A 95 5.36 -18.50 2.92
C VAL A 95 6.45 -17.51 3.27
N GLY A 96 7.07 -17.67 4.42
CA GLY A 96 8.22 -16.85 4.84
C GLY A 96 7.97 -15.97 6.06
N GLU A 97 6.77 -16.02 6.66
CA GLU A 97 6.42 -15.20 7.83
C GLU A 97 6.31 -16.02 9.13
N ALA A 98 5.92 -17.28 9.04
CA ALA A 98 5.91 -18.16 10.20
C ALA A 98 7.35 -18.55 10.59
N PRO A 99 7.64 -18.80 11.89
CA PRO A 99 9.00 -19.17 12.33
C PRO A 99 9.57 -20.41 11.65
N ASP A 100 8.72 -21.33 11.23
CA ASP A 100 9.10 -22.59 10.56
C ASP A 100 9.04 -22.52 9.04
N ASP A 101 8.63 -21.37 8.47
CA ASP A 101 8.61 -21.19 7.03
C ASP A 101 10.04 -20.98 6.49
N PRO A 102 10.35 -21.49 5.28
CA PRO A 102 11.53 -21.07 4.55
C PRO A 102 11.37 -19.61 4.13
N VAL A 103 12.47 -18.87 4.10
CA VAL A 103 12.55 -17.54 3.50
C VAL A 103 13.28 -17.61 2.18
N PHE A 104 13.13 -16.58 1.36
CA PHE A 104 13.70 -16.46 0.04
C PHE A 104 14.66 -15.28 -0.03
N TYR A 105 15.59 -15.31 -0.99
CA TYR A 105 16.57 -14.23 -1.16
C TYR A 105 16.73 -13.87 -2.63
N ILE A 106 17.06 -12.60 -2.87
CA ILE A 106 17.67 -12.14 -4.12
C ILE A 106 19.16 -12.02 -3.84
N ASP A 107 19.98 -12.67 -4.64
CA ASP A 107 21.43 -12.68 -4.47
C ASP A 107 22.05 -11.33 -4.78
N ASP A 108 23.24 -11.08 -4.21
CA ASP A 108 24.12 -9.98 -4.55
C ASP A 108 25.57 -10.44 -4.59
N LEU A 109 26.41 -9.65 -5.24
CA LEU A 109 27.84 -9.93 -5.31
C LEU A 109 28.50 -9.65 -3.96
N LEU A 110 29.43 -10.51 -3.56
CA LEU A 110 30.33 -10.22 -2.46
C LEU A 110 31.31 -9.07 -2.86
N PRO A 111 31.84 -8.30 -1.92
CA PRO A 111 32.66 -7.13 -2.23
C PRO A 111 33.89 -7.44 -3.12
N HIS A 112 34.45 -8.64 -3.00
CA HIS A 112 35.63 -9.05 -3.78
C HIS A 112 35.35 -9.21 -5.29
N LEU A 113 34.09 -9.40 -5.68
CA LEU A 113 33.65 -9.50 -7.07
C LEU A 113 32.83 -8.28 -7.52
N GLY A 114 32.47 -7.38 -6.59
CA GLY A 114 31.57 -6.27 -6.79
C GLY A 114 32.20 -4.93 -7.15
N SER A 115 33.50 -4.86 -7.48
CA SER A 115 34.18 -3.58 -7.70
C SER A 115 33.61 -2.76 -8.85
N GLU A 116 33.27 -3.38 -9.99
CA GLU A 116 32.63 -2.69 -11.10
C GLU A 116 31.18 -2.28 -10.76
N GLN A 117 30.44 -3.16 -10.08
CA GLN A 117 29.11 -2.86 -9.59
C GLN A 117 29.13 -1.62 -8.69
N MET A 118 30.02 -1.58 -7.69
CA MET A 118 30.13 -0.45 -6.75
C MET A 118 30.62 0.86 -7.40
N ALA A 119 31.34 0.79 -8.49
CA ALA A 119 31.75 1.98 -9.28
C ALA A 119 30.59 2.55 -10.12
N GLY A 120 29.50 1.79 -10.27
CA GLY A 120 28.32 2.17 -11.05
C GLY A 120 27.45 3.21 -10.35
N LYS A 121 26.50 3.78 -11.11
CA LYS A 121 25.45 4.63 -10.52
C LYS A 121 24.50 3.78 -9.69
N ALA A 122 24.08 4.26 -8.52
CA ALA A 122 23.18 3.53 -7.60
C ALA A 122 21.92 2.95 -8.27
N ALA A 123 21.34 3.65 -9.23
CA ALA A 123 20.17 3.16 -10.00
C ALA A 123 20.47 1.94 -10.89
N LYS A 124 21.77 1.68 -11.16
CA LYS A 124 22.27 0.58 -12.00
C LYS A 124 23.09 -0.47 -11.24
N LEU A 125 23.21 -0.36 -9.92
CA LEU A 125 23.92 -1.36 -9.10
C LEU A 125 23.28 -2.75 -9.24
N ILE A 126 21.96 -2.78 -9.29
CA ILE A 126 21.14 -3.97 -9.56
C ILE A 126 20.20 -3.62 -10.72
N GLU A 127 20.26 -4.38 -11.78
CA GLU A 127 19.32 -4.26 -12.89
C GLU A 127 18.00 -4.96 -12.57
N GLY A 128 16.89 -4.53 -13.20
CA GLY A 128 15.58 -5.12 -12.94
C GLY A 128 15.52 -6.63 -13.20
N GLU A 129 16.22 -7.09 -14.25
CA GLU A 129 16.28 -8.52 -14.60
C GLU A 129 17.20 -9.35 -13.68
N GLN A 130 17.94 -8.73 -12.76
CA GLN A 130 18.74 -9.41 -11.74
C GLN A 130 17.97 -9.64 -10.43
N LEU A 131 16.76 -9.11 -10.29
CA LEU A 131 15.92 -9.32 -9.11
C LEU A 131 15.26 -10.70 -9.10
N ASN A 132 16.02 -11.75 -9.42
CA ASN A 132 15.52 -13.12 -9.43
C ASN A 132 15.65 -13.75 -8.04
N ILE A 133 14.62 -14.47 -7.62
CA ILE A 133 14.50 -15.01 -6.27
C ILE A 133 14.99 -16.47 -6.27
N VAL A 134 15.92 -16.79 -5.39
CA VAL A 134 16.36 -18.17 -5.14
C VAL A 134 15.26 -18.91 -4.40
N VAL A 135 14.79 -20.03 -4.96
CA VAL A 135 13.70 -20.85 -4.41
C VAL A 135 14.07 -22.32 -4.18
N GLY A 136 15.25 -22.76 -4.59
CA GLY A 136 15.69 -24.15 -4.38
C GLY A 136 17.14 -24.39 -4.74
N GLY A 137 17.72 -25.45 -4.15
CA GLY A 137 19.09 -25.88 -4.39
C GLY A 137 19.30 -27.40 -4.21
N MET A 138 18.22 -28.17 -3.94
CA MET A 138 18.32 -29.62 -3.73
C MET A 138 17.84 -30.37 -4.96
N PRO A 139 18.70 -31.14 -5.64
CA PRO A 139 18.31 -31.93 -6.78
C PRO A 139 17.53 -33.19 -6.37
N CYS A 140 16.54 -33.58 -7.17
CA CYS A 140 15.93 -34.90 -7.05
C CYS A 140 16.90 -36.04 -7.42
N THR A 141 16.59 -37.25 -7.00
CA THR A 141 17.44 -38.44 -7.22
C THR A 141 17.18 -39.14 -8.56
N ASP A 142 16.14 -38.79 -9.30
CA ASP A 142 15.80 -39.41 -10.57
C ASP A 142 16.78 -38.94 -11.68
N GLU A 143 17.57 -39.86 -12.21
CA GLU A 143 18.54 -39.61 -13.27
C GLU A 143 17.90 -39.22 -14.61
N LYS A 144 16.64 -39.51 -14.83
CA LYS A 144 15.90 -39.17 -16.05
C LYS A 144 15.47 -37.73 -16.12
N VAL A 145 15.44 -37.03 -14.97
CA VAL A 145 15.05 -35.64 -14.88
C VAL A 145 16.22 -34.73 -15.25
N LYS A 146 16.03 -33.87 -16.24
CA LYS A 146 17.06 -32.94 -16.73
C LYS A 146 17.30 -31.80 -15.75
N ASN A 147 16.22 -31.14 -15.30
CA ASN A 147 16.26 -30.00 -14.38
C ASN A 147 15.83 -30.48 -12.97
N LYS A 148 16.76 -31.09 -12.26
CA LYS A 148 16.50 -31.86 -11.03
C LYS A 148 16.03 -30.97 -9.87
N ILE A 149 16.57 -29.77 -9.74
CA ILE A 149 16.21 -28.84 -8.66
C ILE A 149 14.86 -28.19 -8.94
N LYS A 150 14.64 -27.76 -10.19
CA LYS A 150 13.33 -27.26 -10.64
C LYS A 150 12.23 -28.30 -10.40
N TYR A 151 12.51 -29.57 -10.68
CA TYR A 151 11.58 -30.67 -10.42
C TYR A 151 11.25 -30.77 -8.92
N THR A 152 12.27 -30.71 -8.04
CA THR A 152 12.05 -30.74 -6.58
C THR A 152 11.17 -29.58 -6.10
N VAL A 153 11.38 -28.39 -6.65
CA VAL A 153 10.53 -27.23 -6.33
C VAL A 153 9.10 -27.43 -6.81
N LEU A 154 8.90 -27.93 -8.02
CA LEU A 154 7.57 -28.22 -8.57
C LEU A 154 6.86 -29.33 -7.79
N ASP A 155 7.57 -30.39 -7.42
CA ASP A 155 7.05 -31.48 -6.58
C ASP A 155 6.56 -30.94 -5.20
N TYR A 156 7.33 -30.06 -4.57
CA TYR A 156 6.90 -29.38 -3.34
C TYR A 156 5.65 -28.53 -3.54
N LEU A 157 5.58 -27.78 -4.64
CA LEU A 157 4.41 -26.94 -4.96
C LEU A 157 3.17 -27.78 -5.26
N ASP A 158 3.33 -28.92 -5.93
CA ASP A 158 2.24 -29.86 -6.16
C ASP A 158 1.76 -30.51 -4.86
N GLN A 159 2.66 -31.05 -4.06
CA GLN A 159 2.30 -31.72 -2.79
C GLN A 159 1.63 -30.78 -1.79
N LYS A 160 2.09 -29.54 -1.68
CA LYS A 160 1.58 -28.59 -0.68
C LYS A 160 0.39 -27.79 -1.17
N TYR A 161 0.35 -27.43 -2.45
CA TYR A 161 -0.62 -26.49 -3.00
C TYR A 161 -1.42 -27.05 -4.20
N GLY A 162 -1.07 -28.25 -4.69
CA GLY A 162 -1.67 -28.83 -5.88
C GLY A 162 -1.38 -28.02 -7.15
N MET A 163 -0.22 -27.35 -7.21
CA MET A 163 0.17 -26.47 -8.31
C MET A 163 1.11 -27.17 -9.27
N CYS A 164 0.90 -26.97 -10.55
CA CYS A 164 1.87 -27.30 -11.59
C CYS A 164 2.53 -26.05 -12.17
N GLU A 165 3.54 -26.22 -13.03
CA GLU A 165 4.25 -25.08 -13.63
C GLU A 165 3.34 -24.16 -14.46
N GLU A 166 2.36 -24.72 -15.18
CA GLU A 166 1.42 -23.97 -16.01
C GLU A 166 0.56 -22.98 -15.17
N ASP A 167 0.34 -23.28 -13.89
CA ASP A 167 -0.48 -22.43 -13.00
C ASP A 167 0.15 -21.07 -12.71
N PHE A 168 1.46 -20.91 -12.91
CA PHE A 168 2.09 -19.60 -12.82
C PHE A 168 1.56 -18.58 -13.86
N LEU A 169 1.01 -19.04 -14.99
CA LEU A 169 0.41 -18.16 -16.00
C LEU A 169 -0.77 -17.35 -15.46
N SER A 170 -1.47 -17.88 -14.47
CA SER A 170 -2.62 -17.27 -13.80
C SER A 170 -2.36 -16.98 -12.31
N ALA A 171 -1.11 -16.77 -11.96
CA ALA A 171 -0.68 -16.41 -10.63
C ALA A 171 -0.52 -14.89 -10.47
N GLU A 172 -0.92 -14.40 -9.32
CA GLU A 172 -0.58 -13.07 -8.80
C GLU A 172 0.25 -13.27 -7.52
N LEU A 173 1.52 -13.56 -7.70
CA LEU A 173 2.47 -13.80 -6.61
C LEU A 173 3.47 -12.66 -6.52
N CYS A 174 3.80 -12.26 -5.30
CA CYS A 174 4.81 -11.27 -5.03
C CYS A 174 5.73 -11.69 -3.89
N ALA A 175 6.96 -11.17 -3.92
CA ALA A 175 7.89 -11.25 -2.82
C ALA A 175 7.94 -9.93 -2.08
N VAL A 176 7.93 -10.01 -0.76
CA VAL A 176 7.96 -8.89 0.17
C VAL A 176 8.97 -9.16 1.28
N PRO A 177 9.54 -8.12 1.93
CA PRO A 177 10.44 -8.33 3.07
C PRO A 177 9.77 -9.11 4.19
N ALA A 178 10.40 -10.19 4.65
CA ALA A 178 9.92 -11.10 5.69
C ALA A 178 10.17 -10.55 7.11
N PHE A 179 10.01 -9.25 7.32
CA PHE A 179 10.26 -8.58 8.58
C PHE A 179 8.97 -8.33 9.35
N SER A 180 8.94 -8.79 10.60
CA SER A 180 7.89 -8.37 11.53
C SER A 180 8.04 -6.90 11.91
N ALA A 181 6.91 -6.23 12.16
CA ALA A 181 6.90 -4.88 12.71
C ALA A 181 7.58 -4.83 14.08
N ARG A 182 8.49 -3.86 14.28
CA ARG A 182 9.25 -3.70 15.52
C ARG A 182 9.26 -2.27 16.01
N ASP A 183 9.40 -2.13 17.32
CA ASP A 183 9.74 -0.85 17.93
C ASP A 183 11.17 -0.46 17.53
N VAL A 184 11.39 0.83 17.25
CA VAL A 184 12.68 1.40 16.88
C VAL A 184 13.09 2.43 17.93
N GLY A 185 14.38 2.44 18.26
CA GLY A 185 14.99 3.27 19.31
C GLY A 185 14.93 2.64 20.69
N PHE A 186 15.85 3.05 21.58
CA PHE A 186 15.89 2.57 22.97
C PHE A 186 14.62 2.92 23.75
N ASP A 187 14.02 4.05 23.44
CA ASP A 187 12.75 4.54 23.98
C ASP A 187 11.51 3.93 23.32
N ARG A 188 11.71 3.13 22.25
CA ARG A 188 10.65 2.50 21.46
C ARG A 188 9.65 3.52 20.90
N ALA A 189 10.12 4.73 20.57
CA ALA A 189 9.26 5.83 20.13
C ALA A 189 8.71 5.66 18.73
N LEU A 190 9.39 4.89 17.89
CA LEU A 190 9.03 4.68 16.49
C LEU A 190 8.68 3.21 16.26
N ILE A 191 8.01 2.93 15.13
CA ILE A 191 7.70 1.59 14.63
C ILE A 191 8.30 1.47 13.23
N GLY A 192 9.12 0.45 13.01
CA GLY A 192 9.62 0.05 11.72
C GLY A 192 8.82 -1.14 11.19
N SER A 193 8.33 -1.05 9.96
CA SER A 193 7.58 -2.12 9.30
C SER A 193 7.56 -1.92 7.80
N TYR A 194 7.63 -3.00 7.04
CA TYR A 194 7.24 -3.00 5.64
C TYR A 194 5.72 -2.74 5.51
N GLY A 195 5.32 -2.06 4.46
CA GLY A 195 3.91 -1.70 4.23
C GLY A 195 3.31 -0.74 5.27
N HIS A 196 4.16 -0.07 6.08
CA HIS A 196 3.74 1.02 6.96
C HIS A 196 3.18 2.19 6.14
N ASP A 197 3.75 2.45 5.01
CA ASP A 197 3.23 3.19 3.89
C ASP A 197 2.27 2.27 3.09
N ASP A 198 0.93 2.51 2.99
CA ASP A 198 0.23 3.59 3.71
C ASP A 198 -0.78 3.02 4.74
N ARG A 199 -0.55 1.83 5.27
CA ARG A 199 -1.46 1.24 6.28
C ARG A 199 -1.60 2.10 7.54
N VAL A 200 -0.63 2.99 7.79
CA VAL A 200 -0.67 3.93 8.90
C VAL A 200 -1.76 4.99 8.74
N CYS A 201 -2.15 5.32 7.50
CA CYS A 201 -3.28 6.20 7.21
C CYS A 201 -4.55 5.40 6.93
N ALA A 202 -4.46 4.27 6.25
CA ALA A 202 -5.62 3.42 5.93
C ALA A 202 -6.36 2.95 7.20
N TYR A 203 -5.63 2.57 8.25
CA TYR A 203 -6.25 2.10 9.48
C TYR A 203 -7.06 3.18 10.23
N PRO A 204 -6.53 4.41 10.47
CA PRO A 204 -7.34 5.47 11.05
C PRO A 204 -8.54 5.86 10.20
N ALA A 205 -8.42 5.84 8.86
CA ALA A 205 -9.55 6.09 7.97
C ALA A 205 -10.66 5.06 8.16
N LEU A 206 -10.32 3.78 8.24
CA LEU A 206 -11.25 2.69 8.51
C LEU A 206 -11.92 2.86 9.88
N THR A 207 -11.12 3.07 10.94
CA THR A 207 -11.65 3.17 12.31
C THR A 207 -12.55 4.40 12.49
N ALA A 208 -12.24 5.52 11.82
CA ALA A 208 -13.08 6.71 11.84
C ALA A 208 -14.48 6.44 11.28
N VAL A 209 -14.61 5.65 10.20
CA VAL A 209 -15.91 5.29 9.64
C VAL A 209 -16.64 4.28 10.51
N LEU A 210 -15.93 3.31 11.10
CA LEU A 210 -16.55 2.22 11.85
C LEU A 210 -16.92 2.60 13.30
N GLU A 211 -16.08 3.38 13.98
CA GLU A 211 -16.19 3.62 15.41
C GLU A 211 -16.87 4.95 15.73
N GLU A 212 -16.65 6.00 14.91
CA GLU A 212 -17.12 7.35 15.22
C GLU A 212 -18.51 7.62 14.65
N GLU A 213 -19.34 8.32 15.42
CA GLU A 213 -20.63 8.81 14.93
C GLU A 213 -20.45 10.05 14.08
N SER A 214 -21.19 10.13 12.98
CA SER A 214 -21.16 11.27 12.07
C SER A 214 -22.56 11.62 11.58
N ALA A 215 -22.88 12.91 11.60
CA ALA A 215 -24.08 13.43 10.95
C ALA A 215 -23.96 13.40 9.42
N HIS A 216 -22.73 13.43 8.87
CA HIS A 216 -22.48 13.28 7.45
C HIS A 216 -22.39 11.80 7.06
N THR A 217 -22.76 11.48 5.83
CA THR A 217 -22.41 10.19 5.23
C THR A 217 -20.91 10.19 4.92
N VAL A 218 -20.19 9.21 5.50
CA VAL A 218 -18.73 9.12 5.46
C VAL A 218 -18.29 7.86 4.76
N LEU A 219 -17.19 7.94 3.98
CA LEU A 219 -16.59 6.82 3.27
C LEU A 219 -15.10 6.74 3.57
N ALA A 220 -14.59 5.52 3.81
CA ALA A 220 -13.16 5.21 3.72
C ALA A 220 -12.94 4.39 2.44
N MET A 221 -12.12 4.90 1.54
CA MET A 221 -11.70 4.22 0.32
C MET A 221 -10.25 3.76 0.50
N LEU A 222 -10.06 2.45 0.67
CA LEU A 222 -8.75 1.81 0.86
C LEU A 222 -8.40 1.12 -0.45
N VAL A 223 -7.55 1.77 -1.24
CA VAL A 223 -7.35 1.44 -2.66
C VAL A 223 -6.02 0.74 -2.93
N ASP A 224 -5.96 0.04 -4.03
CA ASP A 224 -4.77 -0.65 -4.56
C ASP A 224 -4.11 0.21 -5.64
N LYS A 225 -2.85 -0.12 -6.02
CA LYS A 225 -2.12 0.42 -7.17
C LYS A 225 -1.70 1.90 -7.08
N GLU A 226 -1.69 2.49 -5.90
CA GLU A 226 -1.15 3.85 -5.74
C GLU A 226 0.31 3.90 -6.20
N GLU A 227 1.11 2.92 -5.79
CA GLU A 227 2.55 2.82 -6.03
C GLU A 227 2.94 2.73 -7.53
N ILE A 228 1.98 2.45 -8.39
CA ILE A 228 2.17 2.37 -9.86
C ILE A 228 1.27 3.35 -10.63
N GLY A 229 0.72 4.36 -9.94
CA GLY A 229 -0.04 5.45 -10.57
C GLY A 229 -1.55 5.28 -10.53
N SER A 230 -2.10 4.45 -9.65
CA SER A 230 -3.54 4.29 -9.38
C SER A 230 -4.39 3.82 -10.57
N GLU A 231 -3.79 3.33 -11.64
CA GLU A 231 -4.49 2.82 -12.82
C GLU A 231 -4.92 1.36 -12.65
N GLY A 232 -5.74 0.86 -13.58
CA GLY A 232 -6.28 -0.50 -13.56
C GLY A 232 -7.57 -0.63 -12.77
N ASN A 233 -8.11 -1.86 -12.69
CA ASN A 233 -9.46 -2.13 -12.20
C ASN A 233 -9.61 -2.16 -10.67
N THR A 234 -8.54 -1.96 -9.91
CA THR A 234 -8.52 -1.89 -8.44
C THR A 234 -7.90 -0.59 -7.93
N GLY A 235 -7.25 0.18 -8.81
CA GLY A 235 -6.69 1.50 -8.50
C GLY A 235 -7.77 2.57 -8.40
N MET A 236 -7.44 3.70 -7.78
CA MET A 236 -8.38 4.80 -7.53
C MET A 236 -8.95 5.41 -8.82
N GLN A 237 -8.28 5.28 -9.96
CA GLN A 237 -8.75 5.81 -11.25
C GLN A 237 -9.81 4.93 -11.92
N CYS A 238 -10.14 3.75 -11.40
CA CYS A 238 -11.18 2.93 -11.99
C CYS A 238 -12.58 3.49 -11.69
N LYS A 239 -13.51 3.26 -12.62
CA LYS A 239 -14.88 3.79 -12.53
C LYS A 239 -15.72 3.18 -11.41
N ILE A 240 -15.34 2.02 -10.90
CA ILE A 240 -16.12 1.29 -9.90
C ILE A 240 -16.40 2.13 -8.62
N TYR A 241 -15.50 3.08 -8.28
CA TYR A 241 -15.73 3.94 -7.12
C TYR A 241 -16.77 5.02 -7.40
N GLU A 242 -16.80 5.57 -8.61
CA GLU A 242 -17.89 6.48 -9.05
C GLU A 242 -19.22 5.75 -9.08
N ASP A 243 -19.25 4.55 -9.69
CA ASP A 243 -20.44 3.70 -9.78
C ASP A 243 -20.97 3.35 -8.38
N LEU A 244 -20.09 2.99 -7.44
CA LEU A 244 -20.48 2.71 -6.05
C LEU A 244 -21.07 3.94 -5.34
N MET A 245 -20.49 5.13 -5.54
CA MET A 245 -21.06 6.36 -4.99
C MET A 245 -22.42 6.68 -5.60
N GLU A 246 -22.60 6.44 -6.89
CA GLU A 246 -23.89 6.58 -7.55
C GLU A 246 -24.93 5.61 -6.99
N GLU A 247 -24.58 4.34 -6.77
CA GLU A 247 -25.44 3.35 -6.13
C GLU A 247 -25.87 3.75 -4.71
N ILE A 248 -24.95 4.31 -3.92
CA ILE A 248 -25.26 4.86 -2.59
C ILE A 248 -26.28 6.00 -2.71
N CYS A 249 -26.08 6.90 -3.68
CA CYS A 249 -27.00 8.02 -3.91
C CYS A 249 -28.39 7.53 -4.34
N LEU A 250 -28.47 6.57 -5.26
CA LEU A 250 -29.73 5.96 -5.71
C LEU A 250 -30.46 5.31 -4.55
N ALA A 251 -29.77 4.54 -3.72
CA ALA A 251 -30.32 3.88 -2.54
C ALA A 251 -30.83 4.86 -1.47
N MET A 252 -30.36 6.11 -1.51
CA MET A 252 -30.79 7.21 -0.62
C MET A 252 -31.75 8.21 -1.28
N GLY A 253 -32.12 8.00 -2.55
CA GLY A 253 -33.00 8.90 -3.31
C GLY A 253 -32.36 10.25 -3.64
N ALA A 254 -31.03 10.33 -3.73
CA ALA A 254 -30.27 11.54 -3.96
C ALA A 254 -29.70 11.61 -5.39
N ASN A 255 -29.61 12.83 -5.93
CA ASN A 255 -29.01 13.08 -7.24
C ASN A 255 -27.48 13.03 -7.15
N PHE A 256 -26.85 12.03 -7.76
CA PHE A 256 -25.40 11.83 -7.70
C PHE A 256 -24.57 13.04 -8.14
N ARG A 257 -25.00 13.77 -9.17
CA ARG A 257 -24.26 14.97 -9.65
C ARG A 257 -24.21 16.05 -8.58
N LYS A 258 -25.30 16.30 -7.88
CA LYS A 258 -25.34 17.26 -6.77
C LYS A 258 -24.48 16.80 -5.61
N VAL A 259 -24.63 15.52 -5.21
CA VAL A 259 -23.85 14.91 -4.15
C VAL A 259 -22.34 15.02 -4.46
N ARG A 260 -21.92 14.62 -5.66
CA ARG A 260 -20.52 14.70 -6.08
C ARG A 260 -19.97 16.11 -6.00
N PHE A 261 -20.74 17.12 -6.44
CA PHE A 261 -20.33 18.53 -6.35
C PHE A 261 -20.18 19.03 -4.91
N ALA A 262 -21.02 18.57 -3.99
CA ALA A 262 -20.97 18.93 -2.56
C ALA A 262 -19.96 18.10 -1.76
N SER A 263 -19.46 16.99 -2.32
CA SER A 263 -18.55 16.06 -1.64
C SER A 263 -17.17 16.67 -1.41
N LYS A 264 -16.49 16.19 -0.35
CA LYS A 264 -15.13 16.57 0.02
C LYS A 264 -14.32 15.30 0.29
N CYS A 265 -13.05 15.31 -0.15
CA CYS A 265 -12.13 14.20 0.04
C CYS A 265 -10.87 14.66 0.78
N LEU A 266 -10.44 13.86 1.75
CA LEU A 266 -9.11 13.90 2.33
C LEU A 266 -8.33 12.73 1.74
N SER A 267 -7.35 13.01 0.90
CA SER A 267 -6.39 12.03 0.44
C SER A 267 -5.32 11.86 1.51
N SER A 268 -5.22 10.66 2.04
CA SER A 268 -4.38 10.35 3.19
C SER A 268 -3.25 9.44 2.75
N ASP A 269 -2.03 9.86 3.07
CA ASP A 269 -0.81 9.11 2.74
C ASP A 269 0.33 9.59 3.64
N VAL A 270 1.43 8.86 3.72
CA VAL A 270 2.59 9.27 4.51
C VAL A 270 3.36 10.39 3.81
N THR A 271 4.13 11.15 4.59
CA THR A 271 5.11 12.10 4.08
C THR A 271 6.47 11.89 4.75
N ALA A 272 7.55 12.27 4.06
CA ALA A 272 8.88 12.22 4.61
C ALA A 272 9.06 13.30 5.68
N ALA A 273 9.46 12.89 6.90
CA ALA A 273 9.92 13.82 7.91
C ALA A 273 11.35 14.27 7.61
N TYR A 274 11.69 15.50 8.02
CA TYR A 274 13.04 16.02 7.92
C TYR A 274 14.05 15.07 8.56
N ASP A 275 15.06 14.68 7.78
CA ASP A 275 16.16 13.84 8.22
C ASP A 275 17.45 14.66 8.19
N PRO A 276 18.11 14.89 9.34
CA PRO A 276 19.34 15.68 9.40
C PRO A 276 20.52 15.04 8.65
N ASN A 277 20.49 13.72 8.44
CA ASN A 277 21.52 13.03 7.63
C ASN A 277 21.40 13.36 6.14
N PHE A 278 20.22 13.81 5.70
CA PHE A 278 19.92 14.14 4.30
C PHE A 278 19.31 15.55 4.17
N ALA A 279 19.77 16.49 5.01
CA ALA A 279 19.23 17.85 5.09
C ALA A 279 19.12 18.57 3.74
N SER A 280 19.99 18.26 2.80
CA SER A 280 20.07 18.93 1.49
C SER A 280 18.87 18.70 0.57
N VAL A 281 18.04 17.67 0.83
CA VAL A 281 16.85 17.37 0.00
C VAL A 281 15.58 18.03 0.53
N TYR A 282 15.62 18.71 1.67
CA TYR A 282 14.47 19.35 2.31
C TYR A 282 14.55 20.89 2.24
N GLU A 283 13.37 21.52 2.17
CA GLU A 283 13.18 22.93 2.57
C GLU A 283 12.66 22.94 4.01
N ARG A 284 13.47 23.41 4.95
CA ARG A 284 13.25 23.16 6.38
C ARG A 284 11.99 23.81 6.95
N MET A 285 11.57 24.95 6.42
CA MET A 285 10.39 25.67 6.92
C MET A 285 9.08 24.95 6.58
N ASN A 286 9.09 24.16 5.52
CA ASN A 286 7.92 23.42 5.03
C ASN A 286 8.09 21.89 5.13
N ALA A 287 9.13 21.40 5.79
CA ALA A 287 9.34 19.98 6.03
C ALA A 287 8.64 19.52 7.32
N ALA A 288 8.02 18.34 7.27
CA ALA A 288 7.45 17.70 8.45
C ALA A 288 8.52 17.32 9.47
N LEU A 289 8.19 17.38 10.75
CA LEU A 289 9.01 16.88 11.85
C LEU A 289 8.37 15.65 12.49
N LEU A 290 9.21 14.67 12.89
CA LEU A 290 8.74 13.50 13.62
C LEU A 290 8.12 13.92 14.96
N SER A 291 7.03 13.22 15.34
CA SER A 291 6.31 13.44 16.62
C SER A 291 5.64 14.81 16.78
N CYS A 292 5.57 15.63 15.74
CA CYS A 292 4.94 16.96 15.76
C CYS A 292 3.51 16.99 15.23
N GLY A 293 2.84 15.86 15.23
CA GLY A 293 1.43 15.75 14.87
C GLY A 293 1.19 15.29 13.42
N THR A 294 -0.07 15.38 12.99
CA THR A 294 -0.47 15.05 11.62
C THR A 294 0.02 16.12 10.64
N CYS A 295 0.36 15.70 9.41
CA CYS A 295 0.79 16.64 8.39
C CYS A 295 -0.36 17.00 7.45
N MET A 296 -0.43 18.26 7.05
CA MET A 296 -1.32 18.75 6.03
C MET A 296 -0.53 19.32 4.86
N SER A 297 -0.60 18.66 3.71
CA SER A 297 0.01 19.13 2.48
C SER A 297 -1.06 19.75 1.58
N LYS A 298 -0.84 20.99 1.16
CA LYS A 298 -1.79 21.72 0.31
C LYS A 298 -1.74 21.19 -1.12
N PHE A 299 -0.59 20.74 -1.55
CA PHE A 299 -0.36 20.18 -2.89
C PHE A 299 0.66 19.06 -2.84
N THR A 300 0.64 18.25 -3.89
CA THR A 300 1.62 17.20 -4.21
C THR A 300 2.18 17.49 -5.60
N GLY A 301 2.85 16.55 -6.23
CA GLY A 301 3.35 16.70 -7.58
C GLY A 301 4.84 16.98 -7.64
N SER A 302 5.37 17.10 -8.85
CA SER A 302 6.81 17.27 -9.10
C SER A 302 7.09 18.57 -9.85
N ARG A 303 8.30 19.08 -9.71
CA ARG A 303 8.76 20.32 -10.36
C ARG A 303 7.77 21.47 -10.13
N GLY A 304 7.19 22.05 -11.18
CA GLY A 304 6.18 23.11 -11.08
C GLY A 304 4.78 22.58 -10.78
N LYS A 305 4.62 21.72 -9.77
CA LYS A 305 3.37 21.07 -9.36
C LYS A 305 2.70 20.21 -10.44
N SER A 306 3.50 19.64 -11.36
CA SER A 306 2.97 18.77 -12.41
C SER A 306 2.37 17.49 -11.83
N GLY A 307 1.16 17.14 -12.26
CA GLY A 307 0.43 15.97 -11.77
C GLY A 307 -0.11 16.11 -10.34
N SER A 308 -0.12 17.33 -9.79
CA SER A 308 -0.57 17.63 -8.43
C SER A 308 -2.05 18.00 -8.38
N ASN A 309 -2.67 17.75 -7.22
CA ASN A 309 -3.76 18.56 -6.74
C ASN A 309 -3.19 19.80 -6.02
N ASP A 310 -3.92 20.90 -6.01
CA ASP A 310 -3.60 22.09 -5.24
C ASP A 310 -4.89 22.52 -4.52
N ALA A 311 -4.99 22.14 -3.23
CA ALA A 311 -6.22 22.39 -2.45
C ALA A 311 -6.51 23.88 -2.35
N ASN A 312 -7.78 24.27 -2.57
CA ASN A 312 -8.21 25.65 -2.48
C ASN A 312 -8.13 26.18 -1.03
N ALA A 313 -7.98 27.50 -0.91
CA ALA A 313 -7.79 28.16 0.40
C ALA A 313 -8.99 27.96 1.35
N GLU A 314 -10.21 27.91 0.81
CA GLU A 314 -11.45 27.74 1.57
C GLU A 314 -11.47 26.37 2.26
N PHE A 315 -11.12 25.31 1.52
CA PHE A 315 -11.09 23.94 2.09
C PHE A 315 -9.95 23.78 3.10
N VAL A 316 -8.76 24.30 2.80
CA VAL A 316 -7.64 24.34 3.77
C VAL A 316 -8.07 25.07 5.04
N GLY A 317 -8.74 26.21 4.92
CA GLY A 317 -9.27 26.99 6.04
C GLY A 317 -10.32 26.22 6.84
N GLU A 318 -11.19 25.46 6.19
CA GLU A 318 -12.17 24.59 6.85
C GLU A 318 -11.48 23.50 7.68
N VAL A 319 -10.52 22.78 7.11
CA VAL A 319 -9.78 21.73 7.83
C VAL A 319 -8.99 22.32 9.00
N ARG A 320 -8.37 23.49 8.84
CA ARG A 320 -7.70 24.18 9.93
C ARG A 320 -8.65 24.52 11.10
N ARG A 321 -9.86 25.01 10.80
CA ARG A 321 -10.87 25.27 11.83
C ARG A 321 -11.31 23.99 12.54
N MET A 322 -11.50 22.92 11.78
CA MET A 322 -11.83 21.60 12.33
C MET A 322 -10.71 21.10 13.27
N PHE A 323 -9.46 21.17 12.84
CA PHE A 323 -8.33 20.76 13.68
C PHE A 323 -8.23 21.60 14.97
N ALA A 324 -8.48 22.90 14.89
CA ALA A 324 -8.48 23.76 16.06
C ALA A 324 -9.64 23.43 17.03
N ALA A 325 -10.83 23.18 16.51
CA ALA A 325 -12.00 22.82 17.32
C ALA A 325 -11.81 21.49 18.07
N GLU A 326 -11.17 20.52 17.43
CA GLU A 326 -10.93 19.18 17.98
C GLU A 326 -9.58 19.05 18.72
N GLY A 327 -8.83 20.12 18.87
CA GLY A 327 -7.52 20.12 19.54
C GLY A 327 -6.48 19.23 18.84
N VAL A 328 -6.58 19.04 17.52
CA VAL A 328 -5.67 18.21 16.75
C VAL A 328 -4.30 18.89 16.63
N VAL A 329 -3.26 18.21 17.07
CA VAL A 329 -1.87 18.64 16.83
C VAL A 329 -1.51 18.34 15.38
N TRP A 330 -1.15 19.38 14.63
CA TRP A 330 -0.86 19.27 13.21
C TRP A 330 0.24 20.22 12.76
N GLN A 331 0.79 19.97 11.59
CA GLN A 331 1.82 20.76 10.93
C GLN A 331 1.61 20.77 9.42
N THR A 332 2.20 21.73 8.71
CA THR A 332 2.29 21.70 7.25
C THR A 332 3.49 20.84 6.82
N ALA A 333 3.42 20.27 5.62
CA ALA A 333 4.52 19.50 5.04
C ALA A 333 4.52 19.57 3.53
N GLU A 334 5.72 19.61 2.96
CA GLU A 334 5.99 19.35 1.55
C GLU A 334 6.97 18.18 1.45
N LEU A 335 6.86 17.36 0.40
CA LEU A 335 7.76 16.25 0.15
C LEU A 335 9.05 16.74 -0.50
N GLY A 336 10.05 17.07 0.33
CA GLY A 336 11.32 17.59 -0.15
C GLY A 336 11.28 19.05 -0.60
N LYS A 337 12.41 19.56 -1.07
CA LYS A 337 12.51 20.89 -1.66
C LYS A 337 12.12 20.89 -3.14
N VAL A 338 11.79 22.05 -3.69
CA VAL A 338 11.49 22.24 -5.12
C VAL A 338 12.63 21.62 -5.97
N ASP A 339 12.25 20.90 -7.03
CA ASP A 339 13.12 20.14 -7.94
C ASP A 339 13.82 18.90 -7.36
N ALA A 340 13.75 18.67 -6.04
CA ALA A 340 14.26 17.46 -5.40
C ALA A 340 13.17 16.46 -5.01
N GLY A 341 11.94 16.93 -4.75
CA GLY A 341 10.79 16.08 -4.43
C GLY A 341 10.25 15.35 -5.67
N GLY A 342 9.96 14.06 -5.53
CA GLY A 342 9.18 13.29 -6.50
C GLY A 342 7.69 13.60 -6.36
N GLY A 343 6.97 13.67 -7.48
CA GLY A 343 5.52 13.81 -7.43
C GLY A 343 4.86 12.45 -7.27
N PHE A 344 3.84 12.39 -6.44
CA PHE A 344 2.89 11.29 -6.42
C PHE A 344 1.70 11.65 -7.29
N ILE A 345 1.16 10.66 -8.02
CA ILE A 345 0.05 10.88 -8.96
C ILE A 345 -1.27 10.69 -8.21
N GLU A 346 -1.79 11.75 -7.62
CA GLU A 346 -3.14 11.74 -7.02
C GLU A 346 -4.19 12.46 -7.87
N ARG A 347 -4.25 12.15 -9.16
CA ARG A 347 -5.25 12.75 -10.05
C ARG A 347 -6.69 12.29 -9.77
N SER A 348 -6.87 11.17 -9.09
CA SER A 348 -8.14 10.44 -9.07
C SER A 348 -9.05 10.79 -7.92
N ALA A 349 -8.53 11.12 -6.74
CA ALA A 349 -9.36 11.53 -5.61
C ALA A 349 -10.08 12.87 -5.88
N ASP A 350 -9.43 13.80 -6.58
CA ASP A 350 -10.01 15.10 -6.96
C ASP A 350 -11.15 14.96 -7.98
N SER A 351 -11.06 14.02 -8.91
CA SER A 351 -12.12 13.78 -9.90
C SER A 351 -13.37 13.15 -9.28
N ALA A 352 -13.21 12.34 -8.24
CA ALA A 352 -14.32 11.71 -7.54
C ALA A 352 -15.10 12.69 -6.66
N ALA A 353 -14.43 13.68 -6.05
CA ALA A 353 -15.03 14.57 -5.07
C ALA A 353 -15.54 15.93 -5.62
N GLY A 354 -15.27 16.31 -6.84
CA GLY A 354 -15.79 17.57 -7.44
C GLY A 354 -15.30 18.89 -6.83
N LYS A 355 -14.75 18.89 -5.62
CA LYS A 355 -14.13 20.05 -4.93
C LYS A 355 -12.93 19.59 -4.12
N GLY A 356 -11.74 19.98 -4.52
CA GLY A 356 -10.46 19.93 -3.83
C GLY A 356 -10.22 18.78 -2.85
N ALA A 357 -9.27 17.93 -3.15
CA ALA A 357 -8.72 16.98 -2.19
C ALA A 357 -7.57 17.65 -1.40
N LEU A 358 -7.46 17.31 -0.13
CA LEU A 358 -6.40 17.75 0.75
C LEU A 358 -5.67 16.51 1.28
N ARG A 359 -4.36 16.49 1.16
CA ARG A 359 -3.55 15.41 1.70
C ARG A 359 -3.33 15.60 3.19
N THR A 360 -3.64 14.58 3.97
CA THR A 360 -3.30 14.52 5.39
C THR A 360 -2.45 13.28 5.64
N GLY A 361 -1.19 13.49 6.00
CA GLY A 361 -0.27 12.41 6.36
C GLY A 361 0.07 12.46 7.85
N ARG A 362 0.45 11.34 8.46
CA ARG A 362 1.00 11.32 9.82
C ARG A 362 2.52 11.24 9.75
N ALA A 363 3.21 12.23 10.32
CA ALA A 363 4.57 12.01 10.75
C ALA A 363 4.56 11.00 11.90
N ARG A 364 5.39 9.96 11.81
CA ARG A 364 5.43 8.83 12.76
C ARG A 364 5.61 9.33 14.20
N GLY A 365 4.70 9.01 15.14
CA GLY A 365 4.99 9.28 16.53
C GLY A 365 3.89 9.59 17.56
N ALA A 366 2.63 9.23 17.44
CA ALA A 366 1.62 9.50 18.47
C ALA A 366 1.52 8.39 19.53
N LYS A 367 1.67 8.75 20.83
CA LYS A 367 1.70 7.80 21.97
C LYS A 367 0.48 6.87 22.12
N ASN A 368 -0.71 7.29 21.78
CA ASN A 368 -1.93 6.48 21.90
C ASN A 368 -2.09 5.45 20.76
N TRP A 369 -1.37 5.60 19.69
CA TRP A 369 -1.36 4.70 18.54
C TRP A 369 -0.61 3.39 18.80
N ARG A 370 0.37 3.41 19.74
CA ARG A 370 1.24 2.27 20.05
C ARG A 370 0.50 0.99 20.47
N ARG A 371 -0.57 1.10 21.26
CA ARG A 371 -1.32 -0.09 21.70
C ARG A 371 -2.11 -0.71 20.56
N ARG A 372 -2.72 0.08 19.69
CA ARG A 372 -3.55 -0.39 18.57
C ARG A 372 -2.72 -0.86 17.38
N ALA A 373 -1.64 -0.15 17.02
CA ALA A 373 -0.72 -0.58 15.97
C ALA A 373 -0.03 -1.91 16.29
N LYS A 374 0.44 -2.11 17.54
CA LYS A 374 1.02 -3.41 17.94
C LYS A 374 0.05 -4.59 17.82
N SER A 375 -1.24 -4.37 18.04
CA SER A 375 -2.25 -5.43 17.87
C SER A 375 -2.52 -5.74 16.40
N LEU A 376 -2.39 -4.76 15.51
CA LEU A 376 -2.56 -4.91 14.07
C LEU A 376 -1.40 -5.66 13.42
N TYR A 377 -0.17 -5.26 13.74
CA TYR A 377 1.03 -5.88 13.17
C TYR A 377 1.34 -7.26 13.77
N LYS A 378 0.80 -7.60 14.94
CA LYS A 378 0.87 -8.97 15.51
C LYS A 378 -0.15 -9.95 14.90
N ARG A 379 -1.11 -9.47 14.13
CA ARG A 379 -2.16 -10.29 13.51
C ARG A 379 -2.17 -10.07 12.01
N HIS A 380 -1.13 -10.55 11.32
CA HIS A 380 -1.09 -10.58 9.84
C HIS A 380 -2.30 -11.31 9.22
N ASP A 381 -2.95 -12.17 9.98
CA ASP A 381 -4.17 -12.89 9.57
C ASP A 381 -5.46 -12.06 9.55
N SER A 382 -5.43 -10.77 9.92
CA SER A 382 -6.66 -10.17 10.45
C SER A 382 -7.42 -9.22 9.52
N TRP A 383 -6.87 -8.74 8.39
CA TRP A 383 -7.67 -7.87 7.51
C TRP A 383 -8.88 -8.61 6.91
N TYR A 384 -8.69 -9.86 6.52
CA TYR A 384 -9.76 -10.73 6.05
C TYR A 384 -10.68 -11.20 7.19
N ASN A 385 -10.13 -11.39 8.39
CA ASN A 385 -10.88 -11.84 9.56
C ASN A 385 -11.62 -10.70 10.29
N ILE A 386 -11.15 -9.45 10.24
CA ILE A 386 -11.90 -8.30 10.77
C ILE A 386 -13.22 -8.13 10.02
N LEU A 387 -13.21 -8.21 8.69
CA LEU A 387 -14.42 -8.13 7.88
C LEU A 387 -15.33 -9.35 8.06
N LYS A 388 -14.77 -10.55 8.33
CA LYS A 388 -15.57 -11.77 8.59
C LYS A 388 -16.20 -11.81 9.98
N ASN A 389 -15.58 -11.22 11.00
CA ASN A 389 -16.04 -11.29 12.39
C ASN A 389 -16.92 -10.12 12.84
N THR A 390 -17.12 -9.09 12.01
CA THR A 390 -17.97 -7.95 12.36
C THR A 390 -19.47 -8.20 12.10
N GLY A 391 -19.86 -9.36 11.58
CA GLY A 391 -21.27 -9.73 11.41
C GLY A 391 -22.04 -8.79 10.45
N VAL A 392 -21.34 -8.08 9.55
CA VAL A 392 -21.90 -7.14 8.58
C VAL A 392 -21.83 -7.72 7.16
#